data_f2b8861a69af260ccc4d0fc804cf8c96
#
_entry.id   f2b8861a69af260ccc4d0fc804cf8c96
#
_cell.length_a   1.000
_cell.length_b   1.000
_cell.length_c   1.000
_cell.angle_alpha   90.00
_cell.angle_beta   90.00
_cell.angle_gamma   90.00
#
_symmetry.space_group_name_H-M   'P 1'
#
loop_
_entity.id
_entity.type
_entity.pdbx_description
1 polymer ?
#
loop_
_entity_poly.entity_id
_entity_poly.type
_entity_poly.pdbx_seq_one_letter_code
_entity_poly.pdbx_strand_id
1 'polypeptide(L)'
;MSTRMNTTTLRLRSAPGFRVDAAGLLPAALAALSLAEIGRIVLPAGNERCETGDLFDISRMEGDGTEDGAALVIEGDVPWLDRLGAHLAEGRIDVHGSSGNHTGFRMAGGEFFIDGDTGDFTGCQMSAGRLAVDGNSGDFTAGPLPGDMEGMTGGTLTIRGNTGARLGDRMRRGLVLVGGDAGECAASRLVAGTIGIAGKLAPHFGYGMRRGTLLLVQAPANLPPTFTGGGQGFDVFWSLLVRSLAAEIAPFSALKASALPRRYTGDLAVDGRGELLLVG
;
A
#
# COMPACT_ATOMS: atom_id res chain seq x y z
N MET A 1 25.41 16.52 2.66
CA MET A 1 25.39 16.46 1.18
C MET A 1 24.18 15.64 0.84
N SER A 2 23.26 16.17 0.04
CA SER A 2 22.06 15.43 -0.36
C SER A 2 22.49 14.46 -1.47
N THR A 3 22.45 13.18 -1.19
CA THR A 3 22.63 12.09 -2.15
C THR A 3 21.57 12.21 -3.24
N ARG A 4 21.96 12.08 -4.52
CA ARG A 4 21.03 12.21 -5.66
C ARG A 4 21.09 10.97 -6.53
N MET A 5 19.96 10.28 -6.65
CA MET A 5 19.74 9.21 -7.62
C MET A 5 19.61 9.77 -9.04
N ASN A 6 19.90 8.96 -10.05
CA ASN A 6 19.51 9.25 -11.43
C ASN A 6 17.99 9.33 -11.51
N THR A 7 17.45 10.53 -11.73
CA THR A 7 16.01 10.78 -11.65
C THR A 7 15.44 11.12 -13.02
N THR A 8 14.48 10.33 -13.48
CA THR A 8 13.65 10.65 -14.65
C THR A 8 12.35 11.29 -14.15
N THR A 9 12.02 12.47 -14.67
CA THR A 9 10.79 13.20 -14.33
C THR A 9 9.84 13.19 -15.51
N LEU A 10 8.60 12.79 -15.28
CA LEU A 10 7.46 12.85 -16.20
C LEU A 10 6.48 13.91 -15.67
N ARG A 11 6.46 15.08 -16.30
CA ARG A 11 5.51 16.15 -15.95
C ARG A 11 4.29 16.04 -16.83
N LEU A 12 3.11 15.93 -16.23
CA LEU A 12 1.84 15.83 -16.96
C LEU A 12 1.64 17.06 -17.86
N ARG A 13 1.43 16.81 -19.16
CA ARG A 13 1.12 17.81 -20.17
C ARG A 13 -0.40 17.91 -20.37
N SER A 14 -1.04 16.78 -20.58
CA SER A 14 -2.49 16.69 -20.73
C SER A 14 -3.01 15.34 -20.29
N ALA A 15 -4.15 15.32 -19.57
CA ALA A 15 -4.80 14.09 -19.18
C ALA A 15 -5.56 13.50 -20.39
N PRO A 16 -5.42 12.20 -20.68
CA PRO A 16 -6.22 11.52 -21.69
C PRO A 16 -7.66 11.32 -21.17
N GLY A 17 -8.62 11.14 -22.08
CA GLY A 17 -10.01 10.84 -21.73
C GLY A 17 -10.25 9.35 -21.38
N PHE A 18 -9.21 8.55 -21.18
CA PHE A 18 -9.25 7.10 -20.98
C PHE A 18 -8.17 6.66 -19.98
N ARG A 19 -8.27 5.41 -19.50
CA ARG A 19 -7.27 4.83 -18.59
C ARG A 19 -6.08 4.28 -19.37
N VAL A 20 -4.88 4.40 -18.79
CA VAL A 20 -3.61 4.03 -19.41
C VAL A 20 -2.85 3.09 -18.48
N ASP A 21 -2.28 2.02 -19.03
CA ASP A 21 -1.45 1.06 -18.28
C ASP A 21 0.01 1.54 -18.24
N ALA A 22 0.49 1.84 -17.04
CA ALA A 22 1.84 2.31 -16.78
C ALA A 22 2.79 1.23 -16.25
N ALA A 23 2.46 -0.04 -16.35
CA ALA A 23 3.29 -1.13 -15.81
C ALA A 23 4.72 -1.15 -16.37
N GLY A 24 4.93 -0.59 -17.57
CA GLY A 24 6.25 -0.46 -18.19
C GLY A 24 7.10 0.72 -17.70
N LEU A 25 6.52 1.66 -16.95
CA LEU A 25 7.25 2.85 -16.46
C LEU A 25 7.94 2.54 -15.12
N LEU A 26 9.05 1.80 -15.20
CA LEU A 26 9.84 1.43 -14.02
C LEU A 26 11.17 2.21 -14.00
N PRO A 27 11.62 2.70 -12.83
CA PRO A 27 12.82 3.51 -12.69
C PRO A 27 14.06 2.91 -13.37
N ALA A 28 14.35 1.63 -13.09
CA ALA A 28 15.52 0.93 -13.65
C ALA A 28 15.43 0.78 -15.18
N ALA A 29 14.25 0.49 -15.73
CA ALA A 29 14.05 0.39 -17.17
C ALA A 29 14.22 1.75 -17.86
N LEU A 30 13.68 2.82 -17.27
CA LEU A 30 13.79 4.16 -17.83
C LEU A 30 15.23 4.70 -17.77
N ALA A 31 15.99 4.37 -16.72
CA ALA A 31 17.36 4.84 -16.56
C ALA A 31 18.28 4.41 -17.70
N ALA A 32 18.02 3.26 -18.32
CA ALA A 32 18.80 2.72 -19.44
C ALA A 32 18.49 3.36 -20.79
N LEU A 33 17.41 4.15 -20.90
CA LEU A 33 16.92 4.72 -22.16
C LEU A 33 17.27 6.21 -22.27
N SER A 34 17.44 6.72 -23.48
CA SER A 34 17.49 8.16 -23.76
C SER A 34 16.11 8.78 -23.58
N LEU A 35 16.04 10.11 -23.39
CA LEU A 35 14.75 10.84 -23.27
C LEU A 35 13.85 10.63 -24.50
N ALA A 36 14.45 10.55 -25.70
CA ALA A 36 13.72 10.30 -26.94
C ALA A 36 13.11 8.88 -26.99
N GLU A 37 13.82 7.88 -26.45
CA GLU A 37 13.31 6.52 -26.36
C GLU A 37 12.20 6.41 -25.31
N ILE A 38 12.34 7.06 -24.16
CA ILE A 38 11.29 7.13 -23.13
C ILE A 38 10.01 7.74 -23.73
N GLY A 39 10.16 8.85 -24.51
CA GLY A 39 9.02 9.50 -25.16
C GLY A 39 8.26 8.59 -26.13
N ARG A 40 8.93 7.58 -26.71
CA ARG A 40 8.34 6.61 -27.66
C ARG A 40 7.82 5.34 -26.99
N ILE A 41 7.93 5.20 -25.67
CA ILE A 41 7.34 4.05 -24.97
C ILE A 41 5.83 4.09 -25.20
N VAL A 42 5.32 3.01 -25.78
CA VAL A 42 3.88 2.86 -26.03
C VAL A 42 3.21 2.37 -24.77
N LEU A 43 2.24 3.12 -24.29
CA LEU A 43 1.42 2.78 -23.14
C LEU A 43 0.08 2.20 -23.60
N PRO A 44 -0.27 0.97 -23.21
CA PRO A 44 -1.57 0.38 -23.54
C PRO A 44 -2.73 1.16 -22.92
N ALA A 45 -3.78 1.38 -23.69
CA ALA A 45 -4.96 2.13 -23.27
C ALA A 45 -6.25 1.48 -23.81
N GLY A 46 -6.53 0.25 -23.40
CA GLY A 46 -7.60 -0.57 -23.95
C GLY A 46 -7.34 -0.94 -25.42
N ASN A 47 -8.18 -0.45 -26.34
CA ASN A 47 -8.01 -0.63 -27.79
C ASN A 47 -7.13 0.45 -28.43
N GLU A 48 -6.73 1.46 -27.67
CA GLU A 48 -5.90 2.56 -28.12
C GLU A 48 -4.47 2.41 -27.60
N ARG A 49 -3.59 3.18 -28.16
CA ARG A 49 -2.19 3.30 -27.76
C ARG A 49 -1.80 4.75 -27.76
N CYS A 50 -1.06 5.16 -26.75
CA CYS A 50 -0.45 6.48 -26.73
C CYS A 50 1.04 6.34 -26.40
N GLU A 51 1.85 7.27 -26.84
CA GLU A 51 3.25 7.34 -26.44
C GLU A 51 3.38 8.13 -25.15
N THR A 52 4.39 7.82 -24.34
CA THR A 52 4.66 8.57 -23.10
C THR A 52 4.82 10.05 -23.38
N GLY A 53 5.46 10.42 -24.51
CA GLY A 53 5.66 11.81 -24.92
C GLY A 53 4.39 12.57 -25.33
N ASP A 54 3.29 11.88 -25.62
CA ASP A 54 1.99 12.51 -25.87
C ASP A 54 1.38 13.04 -24.56
N LEU A 55 1.67 12.39 -23.45
CA LEU A 55 1.07 12.65 -22.13
C LEU A 55 1.98 13.50 -21.24
N PHE A 56 3.31 13.37 -21.39
CA PHE A 56 4.27 13.94 -20.46
C PHE A 56 5.40 14.70 -21.14
N ASP A 57 5.82 15.79 -20.51
CA ASP A 57 7.14 16.38 -20.73
C ASP A 57 8.17 15.59 -19.93
N ILE A 58 9.26 15.16 -20.60
CA ILE A 58 10.23 14.23 -20.04
C ILE A 58 11.55 14.95 -19.80
N SER A 59 12.06 14.84 -18.60
CA SER A 59 13.38 15.38 -18.25
C SER A 59 14.16 14.39 -17.39
N ARG A 60 15.48 14.56 -17.31
CA ARG A 60 16.35 13.76 -16.48
C ARG A 60 17.36 14.63 -15.74
N MET A 61 17.56 14.28 -14.47
CA MET A 61 18.64 14.78 -13.65
C MET A 61 19.61 13.63 -13.36
N GLU A 62 20.88 13.83 -13.70
CA GLU A 62 21.93 12.87 -13.36
C GLU A 62 22.20 12.91 -11.86
N GLY A 63 22.33 11.75 -11.25
CA GLY A 63 22.74 11.60 -9.86
C GLY A 63 24.23 11.86 -9.69
N ASP A 64 24.66 12.04 -8.46
CA ASP A 64 26.06 12.24 -8.09
C ASP A 64 26.84 10.91 -7.89
N GLY A 65 26.20 9.77 -8.17
CA GLY A 65 26.77 8.43 -8.07
C GLY A 65 26.97 7.93 -6.63
N THR A 66 26.40 8.62 -5.63
CA THR A 66 26.54 8.27 -4.22
C THR A 66 25.44 7.36 -3.70
N GLU A 67 24.33 7.27 -4.41
CA GLU A 67 23.24 6.31 -4.17
C GLU A 67 23.09 5.36 -5.35
N ASP A 68 23.04 4.06 -5.05
CA ASP A 68 22.69 3.05 -6.04
C ASP A 68 21.20 3.06 -6.30
N GLY A 69 20.80 3.11 -7.60
CA GLY A 69 19.41 3.02 -8.01
C GLY A 69 18.98 4.15 -8.94
N ALA A 70 17.77 4.04 -9.40
CA ALA A 70 17.10 5.01 -10.27
C ALA A 70 15.79 5.48 -9.62
N ALA A 71 15.41 6.73 -9.88
CA ALA A 71 14.15 7.29 -9.46
C ALA A 71 13.29 7.72 -10.65
N LEU A 72 11.98 7.56 -10.49
CA LEU A 72 10.96 8.10 -11.37
C LEU A 72 10.11 9.09 -10.57
N VAL A 73 10.00 10.30 -11.05
CA VAL A 73 9.11 11.32 -10.50
C VAL A 73 8.00 11.60 -11.49
N ILE A 74 6.75 11.58 -11.03
CA ILE A 74 5.59 11.99 -11.81
C ILE A 74 5.03 13.25 -11.18
N GLU A 75 4.98 14.31 -11.95
CA GLU A 75 4.41 15.60 -11.53
C GLU A 75 3.03 15.81 -12.17
N GLY A 76 1.99 15.82 -11.35
CA GLY A 76 0.60 16.05 -11.73
C GLY A 76 -0.34 14.93 -11.30
N ASP A 77 -1.64 15.22 -11.32
CA ASP A 77 -2.70 14.26 -11.00
C ASP A 77 -2.92 13.28 -12.16
N VAL A 78 -2.67 12.01 -11.90
CA VAL A 78 -2.77 10.93 -12.88
C VAL A 78 -3.69 9.78 -12.42
N PRO A 79 -4.93 10.05 -11.97
CA PRO A 79 -5.86 9.01 -11.48
C PRO A 79 -6.31 8.03 -12.57
N TRP A 80 -6.00 8.32 -13.81
CA TRP A 80 -6.23 7.50 -15.01
C TRP A 80 -5.04 6.59 -15.34
N LEU A 81 -3.89 6.76 -14.68
CA LEU A 81 -2.66 6.00 -14.93
C LEU A 81 -2.64 4.77 -14.01
N ASP A 82 -3.06 3.64 -14.54
CA ASP A 82 -3.17 2.37 -13.84
C ASP A 82 -1.85 1.62 -13.78
N ARG A 83 -1.71 0.73 -12.79
CA ARG A 83 -0.60 -0.21 -12.63
C ARG A 83 0.78 0.45 -12.52
N LEU A 84 0.83 1.72 -12.15
CA LEU A 84 2.09 2.41 -11.89
C LEU A 84 2.85 1.69 -10.76
N GLY A 85 4.16 1.46 -10.94
CA GLY A 85 4.97 0.70 -10.01
C GLY A 85 4.64 -0.80 -9.94
N ALA A 86 3.87 -1.33 -10.90
CA ALA A 86 3.63 -2.77 -10.98
C ALA A 86 4.96 -3.52 -11.15
N HIS A 87 5.16 -4.56 -10.31
CA HIS A 87 6.39 -5.36 -10.28
C HIS A 87 7.68 -4.55 -9.94
N LEU A 88 7.56 -3.37 -9.34
CA LEU A 88 8.73 -2.62 -8.86
C LEU A 88 9.55 -3.53 -7.93
N ALA A 89 10.83 -3.76 -8.27
CA ALA A 89 11.74 -4.60 -7.49
C ALA A 89 12.82 -3.78 -6.78
N GLU A 90 13.17 -2.62 -7.34
CA GLU A 90 14.21 -1.73 -6.83
C GLU A 90 14.00 -0.29 -7.31
N GLY A 91 14.73 0.65 -6.72
CA GLY A 91 14.61 2.07 -7.05
C GLY A 91 13.44 2.74 -6.35
N ARG A 92 13.14 3.96 -6.78
CA ARG A 92 12.15 4.83 -6.14
C ARG A 92 11.18 5.41 -7.16
N ILE A 93 9.90 5.48 -6.79
CA ILE A 93 8.86 6.23 -7.52
C ILE A 93 8.26 7.26 -6.58
N ASP A 94 8.18 8.51 -7.02
CA ASP A 94 7.48 9.60 -6.35
C ASP A 94 6.39 10.15 -7.27
N VAL A 95 5.15 10.25 -6.78
CA VAL A 95 4.03 10.86 -7.52
C VAL A 95 3.53 12.08 -6.75
N HIS A 96 3.74 13.24 -7.32
CA HIS A 96 3.22 14.52 -6.80
C HIS A 96 1.80 14.75 -7.35
N GLY A 97 0.85 14.02 -6.80
CA GLY A 97 -0.54 13.96 -7.21
C GLY A 97 -1.15 12.59 -6.91
N SER A 98 -2.30 12.32 -7.49
CA SER A 98 -3.03 11.04 -7.35
C SER A 98 -2.63 10.05 -8.44
N SER A 99 -2.79 8.74 -8.19
CA SER A 99 -2.55 7.67 -9.16
C SER A 99 -3.77 6.76 -9.34
N GLY A 100 -3.73 5.91 -10.38
CA GLY A 100 -4.84 5.07 -10.76
C GLY A 100 -4.98 3.77 -9.96
N ASN A 101 -5.69 2.81 -10.54
CA ASN A 101 -5.91 1.50 -9.96
C ASN A 101 -4.66 0.62 -10.05
N HIS A 102 -4.58 -0.39 -9.18
CA HIS A 102 -3.48 -1.37 -9.15
C HIS A 102 -2.09 -0.73 -8.93
N THR A 103 -2.03 0.46 -8.33
CA THR A 103 -0.77 1.12 -7.95
C THR A 103 0.04 0.21 -7.04
N GLY A 104 1.32 -0.04 -7.40
CA GLY A 104 2.18 -0.99 -6.67
C GLY A 104 1.78 -2.46 -6.79
N PHE A 105 1.03 -2.84 -7.83
CA PHE A 105 0.63 -4.23 -8.08
C PHE A 105 1.83 -5.17 -8.14
N ARG A 106 1.82 -6.22 -7.29
CA ARG A 106 2.93 -7.19 -7.17
C ARG A 106 4.30 -6.57 -6.97
N MET A 107 4.36 -5.41 -6.31
CA MET A 107 5.63 -4.78 -5.94
C MET A 107 6.48 -5.76 -5.12
N ALA A 108 7.74 -5.93 -5.50
CA ALA A 108 8.66 -6.92 -4.93
C ALA A 108 9.87 -6.29 -4.23
N GLY A 109 9.95 -4.96 -4.18
CA GLY A 109 11.03 -4.19 -3.54
C GLY A 109 10.88 -2.71 -3.84
N GLY A 110 11.94 -1.92 -3.59
CA GLY A 110 11.97 -0.49 -3.83
C GLY A 110 11.07 0.33 -2.91
N GLU A 111 10.95 1.60 -3.23
CA GLU A 111 10.15 2.58 -2.50
C GLU A 111 9.19 3.30 -3.44
N PHE A 112 7.95 3.52 -2.99
CA PHE A 112 6.94 4.21 -3.78
C PHE A 112 6.11 5.16 -2.89
N PHE A 113 6.11 6.44 -3.22
CA PHE A 113 5.43 7.50 -2.46
C PHE A 113 4.43 8.23 -3.36
N ILE A 114 3.23 8.46 -2.85
CA ILE A 114 2.14 9.14 -3.54
C ILE A 114 1.58 10.22 -2.61
N ASP A 115 1.63 11.50 -3.03
CA ASP A 115 1.13 12.62 -2.24
C ASP A 115 -0.41 12.69 -2.21
N GLY A 116 -1.08 12.19 -3.26
CA GLY A 116 -2.53 12.19 -3.42
C GLY A 116 -3.19 10.83 -3.14
N ASP A 117 -4.34 10.64 -3.76
CA ASP A 117 -5.15 9.43 -3.64
C ASP A 117 -4.69 8.33 -4.61
N THR A 118 -5.06 7.09 -4.29
CA THR A 118 -4.89 5.93 -5.18
C THR A 118 -6.21 5.23 -5.41
N GLY A 119 -6.32 4.53 -6.54
CA GLY A 119 -7.53 3.77 -6.89
C GLY A 119 -7.62 2.41 -6.19
N ASP A 120 -8.46 1.54 -6.75
CA ASP A 120 -8.68 0.19 -6.26
C ASP A 120 -7.43 -0.70 -6.44
N PHE A 121 -7.33 -1.74 -5.62
CA PHE A 121 -6.24 -2.73 -5.67
C PHE A 121 -4.85 -2.15 -5.42
N THR A 122 -4.73 -1.04 -4.70
CA THR A 122 -3.43 -0.47 -4.29
C THR A 122 -2.64 -1.48 -3.44
N GLY A 123 -1.37 -1.73 -3.79
CA GLY A 123 -0.52 -2.72 -3.12
C GLY A 123 -1.02 -4.17 -3.25
N CYS A 124 -1.91 -4.43 -4.21
CA CYS A 124 -2.45 -5.78 -4.45
C CYS A 124 -1.31 -6.77 -4.70
N GLN A 125 -1.28 -7.87 -3.93
CA GLN A 125 -0.27 -8.93 -4.01
C GLN A 125 1.19 -8.45 -3.84
N MET A 126 1.42 -7.31 -3.21
CA MET A 126 2.76 -6.83 -2.87
C MET A 126 3.50 -7.88 -2.02
N SER A 127 4.79 -8.10 -2.30
CA SER A 127 5.62 -9.11 -1.63
C SER A 127 6.79 -8.52 -0.83
N ALA A 128 7.25 -7.33 -1.17
CA ALA A 128 8.30 -6.61 -0.45
C ALA A 128 8.29 -5.11 -0.83
N GLY A 129 9.20 -4.32 -0.23
CA GLY A 129 9.32 -2.88 -0.46
C GLY A 129 8.41 -2.05 0.43
N ARG A 130 8.37 -0.75 0.14
CA ARG A 130 7.58 0.24 0.87
C ARG A 130 6.69 1.03 -0.09
N LEU A 131 5.39 1.03 0.17
CA LEU A 131 4.40 1.85 -0.55
C LEU A 131 3.72 2.79 0.45
N ALA A 132 3.78 4.09 0.21
CA ALA A 132 3.16 5.10 1.06
C ALA A 132 2.24 6.01 0.26
N VAL A 133 1.01 6.17 0.75
CA VAL A 133 -0.03 7.03 0.17
C VAL A 133 -0.43 8.05 1.23
N ASP A 134 -0.27 9.34 0.93
CA ASP A 134 -0.66 10.41 1.84
C ASP A 134 -2.17 10.71 1.78
N GLY A 135 -2.83 10.40 0.68
CA GLY A 135 -4.28 10.46 0.50
C GLY A 135 -5.01 9.18 0.89
N ASN A 136 -6.10 8.91 0.19
CA ASN A 136 -6.97 7.74 0.37
C ASN A 136 -6.61 6.63 -0.62
N SER A 137 -7.07 5.40 -0.36
CA SER A 137 -7.03 4.32 -1.34
C SER A 137 -8.40 3.67 -1.51
N GLY A 138 -8.62 3.06 -2.68
CA GLY A 138 -9.88 2.42 -3.03
C GLY A 138 -10.07 1.04 -2.40
N ASP A 139 -10.96 0.26 -2.98
CA ASP A 139 -11.31 -1.08 -2.56
C ASP A 139 -10.16 -2.08 -2.80
N PHE A 140 -10.17 -3.20 -2.06
CA PHE A 140 -9.19 -4.30 -2.18
C PHE A 140 -7.71 -3.88 -1.99
N THR A 141 -7.45 -2.77 -1.32
CA THR A 141 -6.08 -2.36 -0.94
C THR A 141 -5.38 -3.49 -0.20
N ALA A 142 -4.16 -3.86 -0.60
CA ALA A 142 -3.39 -5.02 -0.13
C ALA A 142 -4.08 -6.39 -0.32
N GLY A 143 -5.17 -6.43 -1.07
CA GLY A 143 -5.97 -7.64 -1.34
C GLY A 143 -5.44 -8.47 -2.51
N PRO A 144 -6.12 -9.57 -2.88
CA PRO A 144 -5.87 -10.36 -4.08
C PRO A 144 -6.62 -9.80 -5.29
N LEU A 145 -6.22 -10.24 -6.48
CA LEU A 145 -7.09 -10.12 -7.64
C LEU A 145 -8.30 -11.06 -7.52
N PRO A 146 -9.41 -10.75 -8.21
CA PRO A 146 -10.54 -11.67 -8.31
C PRO A 146 -10.12 -13.05 -8.81
N GLY A 147 -10.47 -14.08 -8.03
CA GLY A 147 -10.08 -15.48 -8.32
C GLY A 147 -8.79 -15.92 -7.61
N ASP A 148 -7.91 -15.02 -7.22
CA ASP A 148 -6.68 -15.37 -6.52
C ASP A 148 -6.91 -15.66 -5.03
N MET A 149 -6.06 -16.54 -4.49
CA MET A 149 -6.16 -17.00 -3.11
C MET A 149 -5.27 -16.23 -2.13
N GLU A 150 -4.44 -15.32 -2.62
CA GLU A 150 -3.44 -14.63 -1.82
C GLU A 150 -3.43 -13.13 -2.14
N GLY A 151 -3.62 -12.30 -1.10
CA GLY A 151 -3.38 -10.88 -1.13
C GLY A 151 -1.89 -10.56 -0.92
N MET A 152 -1.59 -9.46 -0.25
CA MET A 152 -0.24 -9.05 0.10
C MET A 152 0.50 -10.14 0.86
N THR A 153 1.76 -10.41 0.49
CA THR A 153 2.61 -11.45 1.06
C THR A 153 3.85 -10.93 1.78
N GLY A 154 4.07 -9.62 1.78
CA GLY A 154 5.20 -8.96 2.46
C GLY A 154 5.27 -7.47 2.16
N GLY A 155 6.25 -6.78 2.74
CA GLY A 155 6.45 -5.35 2.60
C GLY A 155 5.64 -4.50 3.58
N THR A 156 5.70 -3.18 3.41
CA THR A 156 4.99 -2.18 4.22
C THR A 156 4.15 -1.28 3.33
N LEU A 157 2.86 -1.20 3.62
CA LEU A 157 1.90 -0.29 2.98
C LEU A 157 1.34 0.67 4.01
N THR A 158 1.48 1.96 3.79
CA THR A 158 0.91 3.00 4.66
C THR A 158 -0.04 3.89 3.88
N ILE A 159 -1.23 4.11 4.42
CA ILE A 159 -2.26 5.02 3.89
C ILE A 159 -2.57 6.03 4.99
N ARG A 160 -2.31 7.30 4.78
CA ARG A 160 -2.62 8.34 5.79
C ARG A 160 -4.11 8.66 5.86
N GLY A 161 -4.79 8.60 4.74
CA GLY A 161 -6.23 8.78 4.62
C GLY A 161 -7.02 7.50 4.90
N ASN A 162 -8.13 7.36 4.21
CA ASN A 162 -9.09 6.26 4.36
C ASN A 162 -8.84 5.16 3.34
N THR A 163 -9.39 3.97 3.59
CA THR A 163 -9.42 2.87 2.64
C THR A 163 -10.84 2.43 2.34
N GLY A 164 -11.06 1.93 1.13
CA GLY A 164 -12.31 1.31 0.73
C GLY A 164 -12.55 -0.06 1.40
N ALA A 165 -13.48 -0.81 0.84
CA ALA A 165 -13.85 -2.14 1.33
C ALA A 165 -12.74 -3.18 1.07
N ARG A 166 -12.74 -4.26 1.87
CA ARG A 166 -11.86 -5.43 1.72
C ARG A 166 -10.36 -5.13 1.82
N LEU A 167 -10.00 -4.12 2.61
CA LEU A 167 -8.61 -3.86 2.98
C LEU A 167 -7.94 -5.16 3.50
N GLY A 168 -6.80 -5.56 2.92
CA GLY A 168 -6.01 -6.70 3.37
C GLY A 168 -6.72 -8.05 3.26
N ASP A 169 -7.72 -8.18 2.39
CA ASP A 169 -8.37 -9.46 2.16
C ASP A 169 -7.33 -10.54 1.77
N ARG A 170 -7.37 -11.70 2.42
CA ARG A 170 -6.44 -12.82 2.20
C ARG A 170 -4.95 -12.48 2.31
N MET A 171 -4.60 -11.40 3.01
CA MET A 171 -3.21 -11.05 3.27
C MET A 171 -2.51 -12.17 4.03
N ARG A 172 -1.26 -12.47 3.67
CA ARG A 172 -0.46 -13.53 4.26
C ARG A 172 0.70 -13.05 5.10
N ARG A 173 1.25 -11.88 4.81
CA ARG A 173 2.37 -11.26 5.54
C ARG A 173 2.45 -9.78 5.23
N GLY A 174 3.29 -9.09 5.99
CA GLY A 174 3.56 -7.67 5.80
C GLY A 174 2.85 -6.81 6.82
N LEU A 175 2.98 -5.52 6.64
CA LEU A 175 2.41 -4.48 7.49
C LEU A 175 1.56 -3.54 6.65
N VAL A 176 0.30 -3.35 7.05
CA VAL A 176 -0.59 -2.34 6.47
C VAL A 176 -1.07 -1.42 7.57
N LEU A 177 -0.89 -0.11 7.40
CA LEU A 177 -1.31 0.90 8.37
C LEU A 177 -2.20 1.95 7.70
N VAL A 178 -3.37 2.19 8.28
CA VAL A 178 -4.36 3.16 7.83
C VAL A 178 -4.56 4.22 8.90
N GLY A 179 -4.27 5.48 8.55
CA GLY A 179 -4.43 6.63 9.45
C GLY A 179 -5.88 7.08 9.60
N GLY A 180 -6.73 6.81 8.62
CA GLY A 180 -8.15 7.12 8.59
C GLY A 180 -9.04 5.90 8.84
N ASP A 181 -10.23 5.95 8.22
CA ASP A 181 -11.27 4.94 8.33
C ASP A 181 -11.04 3.79 7.34
N ALA A 182 -11.58 2.61 7.65
CA ALA A 182 -11.56 1.46 6.74
C ALA A 182 -12.97 0.96 6.45
N GLY A 183 -13.21 0.64 5.16
CA GLY A 183 -14.47 0.15 4.65
C GLY A 183 -14.84 -1.26 5.12
N GLU A 184 -15.95 -1.78 4.63
CA GLU A 184 -16.49 -3.08 5.01
C GLU A 184 -15.53 -4.23 4.70
N CYS A 185 -15.64 -5.30 5.49
CA CYS A 185 -14.86 -6.52 5.30
C CYS A 185 -13.33 -6.33 5.39
N ALA A 186 -12.83 -5.28 6.06
CA ALA A 186 -11.40 -5.13 6.30
C ALA A 186 -10.84 -6.36 7.04
N ALA A 187 -9.61 -6.79 6.71
CA ALA A 187 -8.95 -7.98 7.24
C ALA A 187 -9.73 -9.30 7.02
N SER A 188 -10.64 -9.34 6.03
CA SER A 188 -11.35 -10.59 5.73
C SER A 188 -10.38 -11.68 5.32
N ARG A 189 -10.58 -12.89 5.83
CA ARG A 189 -9.77 -14.07 5.47
C ARG A 189 -8.27 -13.86 5.66
N LEU A 190 -7.88 -12.94 6.56
CA LEU A 190 -6.49 -12.67 6.91
C LEU A 190 -5.82 -13.96 7.38
N VAL A 191 -4.71 -14.34 6.76
CA VAL A 191 -3.95 -15.56 7.07
C VAL A 191 -2.81 -15.27 8.05
N ALA A 192 -2.12 -14.15 7.88
CA ALA A 192 -1.06 -13.65 8.77
C ALA A 192 -0.69 -12.20 8.38
N GLY A 193 0.20 -11.56 9.14
CA GLY A 193 0.60 -10.18 8.99
C GLY A 193 -0.12 -9.25 9.97
N THR A 194 0.12 -7.96 9.84
CA THR A 194 -0.46 -6.93 10.73
C THR A 194 -1.18 -5.87 9.92
N ILE A 195 -2.42 -5.59 10.29
CA ILE A 195 -3.22 -4.48 9.76
C ILE A 195 -3.56 -3.55 10.92
N GLY A 196 -3.10 -2.30 10.86
CA GLY A 196 -3.43 -1.25 11.82
C GLY A 196 -4.43 -0.26 11.23
N ILE A 197 -5.48 0.09 11.99
CA ILE A 197 -6.50 1.06 11.59
C ILE A 197 -6.66 2.07 12.73
N ALA A 198 -6.45 3.35 12.42
CA ALA A 198 -6.52 4.41 13.42
C ALA A 198 -7.92 5.02 13.53
N GLY A 199 -8.66 5.08 12.45
CA GLY A 199 -10.02 5.62 12.38
C GLY A 199 -11.10 4.58 12.68
N LYS A 200 -12.29 4.85 12.14
CA LYS A 200 -13.46 3.99 12.29
C LYS A 200 -13.36 2.76 11.40
N LEU A 201 -13.87 1.66 11.89
CA LEU A 201 -13.91 0.40 11.18
C LEU A 201 -15.37 0.06 10.82
N ALA A 202 -15.64 -0.13 9.53
CA ALA A 202 -16.94 -0.55 9.03
C ALA A 202 -17.26 -2.02 9.39
N PRO A 203 -18.50 -2.49 9.24
CA PRO A 203 -18.93 -3.83 9.63
C PRO A 203 -18.18 -4.96 8.90
N HIS A 204 -18.34 -6.19 9.41
CA HIS A 204 -17.85 -7.45 8.84
C HIS A 204 -16.32 -7.58 8.78
N PHE A 205 -15.60 -6.78 9.56
CA PHE A 205 -14.14 -6.90 9.65
C PHE A 205 -13.71 -8.24 10.27
N GLY A 206 -12.53 -8.73 9.88
CA GLY A 206 -11.96 -9.96 10.38
C GLY A 206 -12.75 -11.24 10.00
N TYR A 207 -13.73 -11.15 9.12
CA TYR A 207 -14.50 -12.31 8.67
C TYR A 207 -13.60 -13.39 8.06
N GLY A 208 -13.66 -14.60 8.59
CA GLY A 208 -12.83 -15.70 8.13
C GLY A 208 -11.34 -15.56 8.47
N MET A 209 -10.98 -14.67 9.39
CA MET A 209 -9.61 -14.44 9.84
C MET A 209 -9.06 -15.70 10.51
N ARG A 210 -7.94 -16.22 10.02
CA ARG A 210 -7.32 -17.42 10.55
C ARG A 210 -6.19 -17.14 11.54
N ARG A 211 -5.36 -16.14 11.25
CA ARG A 211 -4.22 -15.67 12.06
C ARG A 211 -3.96 -14.21 11.76
N GLY A 212 -2.83 -13.67 12.26
CA GLY A 212 -2.42 -12.30 12.06
C GLY A 212 -2.99 -11.38 13.14
N THR A 213 -2.69 -10.10 13.01
CA THR A 213 -3.03 -9.08 14.00
C THR A 213 -3.81 -7.95 13.34
N LEU A 214 -5.00 -7.67 13.85
CA LEU A 214 -5.77 -6.47 13.55
C LEU A 214 -5.63 -5.51 14.73
N LEU A 215 -4.90 -4.43 14.55
CA LEU A 215 -4.62 -3.41 15.56
C LEU A 215 -5.57 -2.22 15.38
N LEU A 216 -6.42 -1.94 16.35
CA LEU A 216 -7.39 -0.85 16.30
C LEU A 216 -7.08 0.21 17.34
N VAL A 217 -7.00 1.46 16.90
CA VAL A 217 -6.86 2.62 17.81
C VAL A 217 -8.23 3.05 18.34
N GLN A 218 -9.26 2.96 17.52
CA GLN A 218 -10.64 3.23 17.94
C GLN A 218 -11.43 1.92 18.12
N ALA A 219 -12.27 1.89 19.16
CA ALA A 219 -13.16 0.75 19.37
C ALA A 219 -14.20 0.67 18.23
N PRO A 220 -14.37 -0.51 17.63
CA PRO A 220 -15.45 -0.71 16.66
C PRO A 220 -16.82 -0.60 17.35
N ALA A 221 -17.84 -0.19 16.60
CA ALA A 221 -19.20 -0.05 17.12
C ALA A 221 -19.73 -1.36 17.74
N ASN A 222 -19.39 -2.50 17.11
CA ASN A 222 -19.73 -3.83 17.59
C ASN A 222 -18.56 -4.78 17.31
N LEU A 223 -18.21 -5.61 18.28
CA LEU A 223 -17.32 -6.73 18.07
C LEU A 223 -18.09 -7.89 17.42
N PRO A 224 -17.52 -8.56 16.42
CA PRO A 224 -18.15 -9.77 15.87
C PRO A 224 -18.31 -10.82 16.97
N PRO A 225 -19.44 -11.53 17.06
CA PRO A 225 -19.70 -12.51 18.11
C PRO A 225 -18.76 -13.72 18.10
N THR A 226 -18.04 -13.88 17.01
CA THR A 226 -17.01 -14.93 16.81
C THR A 226 -15.63 -14.54 17.35
N PHE A 227 -15.49 -13.35 17.96
CA PHE A 227 -14.29 -12.94 18.68
C PHE A 227 -14.53 -12.97 20.18
N THR A 228 -13.61 -13.60 20.93
CA THR A 228 -13.69 -13.72 22.39
C THR A 228 -12.46 -13.11 23.06
N GLY A 229 -12.57 -12.84 24.38
CA GLY A 229 -11.43 -12.33 25.15
C GLY A 229 -10.20 -13.24 25.04
N GLY A 230 -9.08 -12.67 24.65
CA GLY A 230 -7.86 -13.37 24.22
C GLY A 230 -6.82 -13.65 25.31
N GLY A 231 -7.17 -13.52 26.59
CA GLY A 231 -6.25 -13.81 27.70
C GLY A 231 -5.12 -12.78 27.89
N GLN A 232 -4.17 -13.13 28.73
CA GLN A 232 -3.01 -12.33 29.13
C GLN A 232 -1.70 -12.98 28.62
N GLY A 233 -0.55 -12.34 28.88
CA GLY A 233 0.76 -12.93 28.57
C GLY A 233 1.27 -12.65 27.16
N PHE A 234 0.93 -11.51 26.57
CA PHE A 234 1.42 -11.07 25.26
C PHE A 234 2.25 -9.77 25.29
N ASP A 235 2.71 -9.37 26.46
CA ASP A 235 3.51 -8.17 26.72
C ASP A 235 4.79 -8.11 25.89
N VAL A 236 5.47 -9.25 25.71
CA VAL A 236 6.66 -9.34 24.86
C VAL A 236 6.31 -9.09 23.41
N PHE A 237 5.26 -9.73 22.90
CA PHE A 237 4.78 -9.50 21.54
C PHE A 237 4.39 -8.04 21.34
N TRP A 238 3.62 -7.46 22.27
CA TRP A 238 3.23 -6.07 22.23
C TRP A 238 4.43 -5.12 22.20
N SER A 239 5.41 -5.34 23.05
CA SER A 239 6.63 -4.52 23.09
C SER A 239 7.42 -4.56 21.78
N LEU A 240 7.50 -5.74 21.14
CA LEU A 240 8.15 -5.91 19.84
C LEU A 240 7.36 -5.22 18.72
N LEU A 241 6.03 -5.36 18.73
CA LEU A 241 5.14 -4.71 17.75
C LEU A 241 5.27 -3.19 17.85
N VAL A 242 5.15 -2.61 19.06
CA VAL A 242 5.31 -1.16 19.26
C VAL A 242 6.67 -0.67 18.76
N ARG A 243 7.75 -1.43 19.02
CA ARG A 243 9.08 -1.08 18.51
C ARG A 243 9.13 -1.09 16.99
N SER A 244 8.50 -2.06 16.33
CA SER A 244 8.46 -2.12 14.87
C SER A 244 7.64 -1.00 14.24
N LEU A 245 6.67 -0.45 14.97
CA LEU A 245 5.81 0.65 14.52
C LEU A 245 6.40 2.05 14.79
N ALA A 246 7.50 2.16 15.53
CA ALA A 246 8.05 3.45 15.99
C ALA A 246 8.46 4.41 14.86
N ALA A 247 8.82 3.89 13.68
CA ALA A 247 9.19 4.67 12.50
C ALA A 247 8.03 4.86 11.50
N GLU A 248 6.83 4.37 11.83
CA GLU A 248 5.69 4.39 10.94
C GLU A 248 4.79 5.62 11.15
N ILE A 249 3.66 5.67 10.44
CA ILE A 249 2.73 6.81 10.52
C ILE A 249 2.05 6.91 11.91
N ALA A 250 1.77 8.15 12.34
CA ALA A 250 0.94 8.37 13.52
C ALA A 250 -0.51 7.86 13.27
N PRO A 251 -1.23 7.37 14.31
CA PRO A 251 -0.82 7.35 15.72
C PRO A 251 0.01 6.11 16.13
N PHE A 252 0.31 5.21 15.20
CA PHE A 252 0.98 3.93 15.49
C PHE A 252 2.39 4.12 16.05
N SER A 253 3.14 5.12 15.55
CA SER A 253 4.47 5.47 16.06
C SER A 253 4.47 6.02 17.48
N ALA A 254 3.33 6.48 17.99
CA ALA A 254 3.18 7.01 19.34
C ALA A 254 2.72 5.98 20.38
N LEU A 255 2.49 4.74 19.98
CA LEU A 255 2.09 3.66 20.88
C LEU A 255 3.16 3.37 21.93
N LYS A 256 2.73 3.01 23.14
CA LYS A 256 3.62 2.75 24.26
C LYS A 256 3.59 1.28 24.64
N ALA A 257 4.74 0.66 24.78
CA ALA A 257 4.87 -0.73 25.21
C ALA A 257 4.28 -1.00 26.62
N SER A 258 4.26 0.03 27.47
CA SER A 258 3.67 -0.06 28.82
C SER A 258 2.14 -0.04 28.84
N ALA A 259 1.48 0.38 27.75
CA ALA A 259 0.03 0.45 27.62
C ALA A 259 -0.46 -0.78 26.82
N LEU A 260 -0.72 -1.88 27.54
CA LEU A 260 -1.21 -3.12 26.91
C LEU A 260 -2.63 -2.91 26.37
N PRO A 261 -2.89 -3.28 25.08
CA PRO A 261 -4.22 -3.22 24.50
C PRO A 261 -5.12 -4.33 25.06
N ARG A 262 -6.42 -4.17 24.92
CA ARG A 262 -7.37 -5.27 25.10
C ARG A 262 -7.22 -6.26 23.94
N ARG A 263 -7.06 -7.52 24.25
CA ARG A 263 -6.87 -8.58 23.26
C ARG A 263 -8.14 -9.43 23.11
N TYR A 264 -8.49 -9.71 21.87
CA TYR A 264 -9.53 -10.67 21.50
C TYR A 264 -8.94 -11.66 20.49
N THR A 265 -9.47 -12.88 20.48
CA THR A 265 -9.06 -13.95 19.56
C THR A 265 -10.25 -14.39 18.72
N GLY A 266 -10.05 -14.59 17.43
CA GLY A 266 -11.05 -15.01 16.44
C GLY A 266 -10.42 -15.18 15.04
N ASP A 267 -11.12 -15.46 14.00
CA ASP A 267 -12.57 -15.73 13.91
C ASP A 267 -12.86 -17.21 14.28
N LEU A 268 -13.64 -17.45 15.34
CA LEU A 268 -13.94 -18.81 15.81
C LEU A 268 -14.82 -19.60 14.84
N ALA A 269 -15.50 -18.95 13.90
CA ALA A 269 -16.29 -19.63 12.86
C ALA A 269 -15.43 -20.45 11.89
N VAL A 270 -14.12 -20.21 11.86
CA VAL A 270 -13.14 -20.92 11.01
C VAL A 270 -11.97 -21.48 11.82
N ASP A 271 -12.17 -21.76 13.11
CA ASP A 271 -11.12 -22.17 14.06
C ASP A 271 -9.93 -21.19 14.08
N GLY A 272 -10.22 -19.90 13.84
CA GLY A 272 -9.23 -18.86 13.72
C GLY A 272 -8.54 -18.55 15.04
N ARG A 273 -7.26 -18.22 14.95
CA ARG A 273 -6.39 -17.76 16.05
C ARG A 273 -5.80 -16.39 15.77
N GLY A 274 -6.57 -15.57 15.02
CA GLY A 274 -6.21 -14.19 14.78
C GLY A 274 -6.34 -13.36 16.05
N GLU A 275 -5.61 -12.28 16.13
CA GLU A 275 -5.63 -11.35 17.26
C GLU A 275 -6.20 -10.02 16.85
N LEU A 276 -7.19 -9.55 17.60
CA LEU A 276 -7.67 -8.18 17.55
C LEU A 276 -7.14 -7.47 18.80
N LEU A 277 -6.34 -6.44 18.60
CA LEU A 277 -5.76 -5.61 19.65
C LEU A 277 -6.42 -4.24 19.65
N LEU A 278 -7.07 -3.88 20.74
CA LEU A 278 -7.75 -2.60 20.91
C LEU A 278 -6.98 -1.72 21.88
N VAL A 279 -6.43 -0.61 21.39
CA VAL A 279 -5.53 0.29 22.15
C VAL A 279 -6.32 1.31 22.98
N GLY A 280 -7.56 1.63 22.63
CA GLY A 280 -8.39 2.65 23.27
C GLY A 280 -9.14 2.23 24.50
#